data_e6f665b58ff704b176bd884db9cd7bdc
#
_entry.id   e6f665b58ff704b176bd884db9cd7bdc
#
_cell.length_a   1.000
_cell.length_b   1.000
_cell.length_c   1.000
_cell.angle_alpha   90.00
_cell.angle_beta   90.00
_cell.angle_gamma   90.00
#
_symmetry.space_group_name_H-M   'P 1'
#
loop_
_entity.id
_entity.type
_entity.pdbx_description
1 polymer ?
#
loop_
_entity_poly.entity_id
_entity_poly.type
_entity_poly.pdbx_seq_one_letter_code
_entity_poly.pdbx_strand_id
1 'polypeptide(L)'
;MRALTERVNGPRVLDERKTSFFMISQPTTPKLPPIPGTTKEVLAIKQLLQNHDVQVLCLEGEAATVNQGITNMETHSCVHFACHAHQNTQEPLKSKFMLHDGGLELSEIIKRQLVGADFAYLSACQTSTGDEKLSEEAVHLAAGMLAAGYRGVVATMWSISDRHGAQVAEDFYARLISQDLERLPVSGVSTDDAARALHYSTQNLRKQLADSALDWIPYVHFGL
;
A
#
# COMPACT_ATOMS: atom_id res chain seq x y z
N MET A 1 7.42 -16.94 12.92
CA MET A 1 7.55 -17.67 11.64
C MET A 1 6.41 -18.66 11.39
N ARG A 2 6.11 -19.62 12.29
CA ARG A 2 5.06 -20.63 12.08
C ARG A 2 3.66 -20.05 11.78
N ALA A 3 3.24 -19.01 12.50
CA ALA A 3 1.93 -18.36 12.27
C ALA A 3 1.80 -17.65 10.91
N LEU A 4 2.90 -17.09 10.39
CA LEU A 4 2.94 -16.50 9.04
C LEU A 4 2.82 -17.61 7.97
N THR A 5 3.51 -18.73 8.13
CA THR A 5 3.48 -19.86 7.18
C THR A 5 2.12 -20.54 7.16
N GLU A 6 1.43 -20.65 8.29
CA GLU A 6 0.08 -21.25 8.37
C GLU A 6 -0.99 -20.35 7.75
N ARG A 7 -0.88 -19.01 7.87
CA ARG A 7 -1.80 -18.06 7.20
C ARG A 7 -1.55 -17.95 5.69
N VAL A 8 -0.30 -18.03 5.29
CA VAL A 8 0.14 -17.95 3.89
C VAL A 8 -0.27 -19.20 3.11
N ASN A 9 -0.21 -20.39 3.72
CA ASN A 9 -0.55 -21.67 3.10
C ASN A 9 -1.97 -22.17 3.45
N GLY A 10 -2.70 -21.47 4.31
CA GLY A 10 -4.09 -21.82 4.62
C GLY A 10 -4.95 -21.71 3.35
N PRO A 11 -5.95 -22.63 3.16
CA PRO A 11 -6.90 -22.46 2.09
C PRO A 11 -7.46 -21.04 2.20
N ARG A 12 -7.48 -20.30 1.06
CA ARG A 12 -8.30 -19.08 0.99
C ARG A 12 -9.68 -19.51 1.47
N VAL A 13 -10.08 -19.09 2.64
CA VAL A 13 -11.49 -18.99 2.94
C VAL A 13 -11.91 -17.92 1.95
N LEU A 14 -12.35 -18.33 0.76
CA LEU A 14 -13.09 -17.51 -0.17
C LEU A 14 -14.41 -17.20 0.56
N ASP A 15 -14.28 -16.35 1.59
CA ASP A 15 -15.41 -15.68 2.15
C ASP A 15 -16.00 -14.93 0.95
N GLU A 16 -17.29 -15.08 0.71
CA GLU A 16 -18.04 -14.42 -0.36
C GLU A 16 -17.98 -12.87 -0.25
N ARG A 17 -17.13 -12.35 0.64
CA ARG A 17 -16.83 -10.93 0.79
C ARG A 17 -16.13 -10.45 -0.49
N LYS A 18 -16.85 -9.65 -1.25
CA LYS A 18 -16.30 -8.91 -2.39
C LYS A 18 -15.06 -8.14 -1.94
N THR A 19 -13.99 -8.22 -2.71
CA THR A 19 -12.77 -7.41 -2.50
C THR A 19 -13.17 -5.94 -2.33
N SER A 20 -12.74 -5.33 -1.26
CA SER A 20 -13.04 -3.92 -0.94
C SER A 20 -11.76 -3.18 -0.59
N PHE A 21 -11.64 -1.95 -1.08
CA PHE A 21 -10.46 -1.12 -0.89
C PHE A 21 -10.75 0.05 0.04
N PHE A 22 -9.88 0.22 1.02
CA PHE A 22 -9.78 1.43 1.82
C PHE A 22 -8.51 2.20 1.43
N MET A 23 -8.66 3.48 1.09
CA MET A 23 -7.57 4.31 0.61
C MET A 23 -7.42 5.56 1.47
N ILE A 24 -6.19 5.94 1.77
CA ILE A 24 -5.83 7.21 2.41
C ILE A 24 -5.02 8.04 1.44
N SER A 25 -5.44 9.30 1.26
CA SER A 25 -4.68 10.38 0.64
C SER A 25 -4.36 11.44 1.68
N GLN A 26 -3.08 11.67 1.95
CA GLN A 26 -2.66 12.69 2.91
C GLN A 26 -1.73 13.71 2.25
N PRO A 27 -2.28 14.64 1.43
CA PRO A 27 -1.48 15.58 0.65
C PRO A 27 -0.77 16.61 1.52
N THR A 28 -1.30 16.89 2.71
CA THR A 28 -0.72 17.83 3.67
C THR A 28 -0.76 17.25 5.07
N THR A 29 0.41 17.06 5.65
CA THR A 29 0.57 16.59 7.04
C THR A 29 1.20 17.71 7.85
N PRO A 30 0.69 18.05 9.04
CA PRO A 30 1.29 19.09 9.89
C PRO A 30 2.79 18.87 10.11
N LYS A 31 3.60 19.91 9.87
CA LYS A 31 5.05 19.92 10.04
C LYS A 31 5.86 19.09 9.02
N LEU A 32 5.24 18.53 8.01
CA LEU A 32 5.90 17.81 6.93
C LEU A 32 5.71 18.52 5.59
N PRO A 33 6.62 18.33 4.62
CA PRO A 33 6.45 18.88 3.28
C PRO A 33 5.16 18.39 2.62
N PRO A 34 4.48 19.20 1.80
CA PRO A 34 3.29 18.75 1.09
C PRO A 34 3.66 17.73 0.00
N ILE A 35 2.80 16.73 -0.19
CA ILE A 35 2.89 15.68 -1.23
C ILE A 35 1.59 15.65 -2.05
N PRO A 36 1.31 16.67 -2.88
CA PRO A 36 0.01 16.81 -3.57
C PRO A 36 -0.28 15.71 -4.61
N GLY A 37 0.73 14.94 -5.02
CA GLY A 37 0.57 13.79 -5.91
C GLY A 37 -0.33 12.71 -5.34
N THR A 38 -0.40 12.56 -4.02
CA THR A 38 -1.23 11.56 -3.33
C THR A 38 -2.71 11.69 -3.67
N THR A 39 -3.23 12.91 -3.80
CA THR A 39 -4.62 13.15 -4.22
C THR A 39 -4.88 12.63 -5.63
N LYS A 40 -3.98 12.93 -6.58
CA LYS A 40 -4.10 12.46 -7.97
C LYS A 40 -4.01 10.94 -8.06
N GLU A 41 -3.07 10.36 -7.35
CA GLU A 41 -2.85 8.92 -7.25
C GLU A 41 -4.13 8.21 -6.79
N VAL A 42 -4.65 8.59 -5.63
CA VAL A 42 -5.83 7.93 -5.03
C VAL A 42 -7.08 8.14 -5.88
N LEU A 43 -7.27 9.33 -6.48
CA LEU A 43 -8.42 9.58 -7.35
C LEU A 43 -8.38 8.74 -8.63
N ALA A 44 -7.22 8.60 -9.27
CA ALA A 44 -7.07 7.79 -10.48
C ALA A 44 -7.36 6.31 -10.18
N ILE A 45 -6.79 5.77 -9.09
CA ILE A 45 -7.01 4.39 -8.67
C ILE A 45 -8.48 4.15 -8.30
N LYS A 46 -9.10 5.08 -7.56
CA LYS A 46 -10.52 5.00 -7.21
C LYS A 46 -11.40 4.88 -8.45
N GLN A 47 -11.17 5.73 -9.46
CA GLN A 47 -11.92 5.68 -10.72
C GLN A 47 -11.74 4.33 -11.44
N LEU A 48 -10.51 3.83 -11.53
CA LEU A 48 -10.22 2.53 -12.10
C LEU A 48 -11.00 1.40 -11.41
N LEU A 49 -10.95 1.33 -10.09
CA LEU A 49 -11.62 0.29 -9.31
C LEU A 49 -13.15 0.39 -9.39
N GLN A 50 -13.70 1.60 -9.32
CA GLN A 50 -15.16 1.83 -9.40
C GLN A 50 -15.71 1.47 -10.79
N ASN A 51 -14.98 1.70 -11.87
CA ASN A 51 -15.36 1.29 -13.23
C ASN A 51 -15.48 -0.24 -13.38
N HIS A 52 -14.95 -1.01 -12.41
CA HIS A 52 -15.01 -2.48 -12.37
C HIS A 52 -15.84 -3.01 -11.17
N ASP A 53 -16.79 -2.21 -10.69
CA ASP A 53 -17.72 -2.57 -9.60
C ASP A 53 -17.04 -2.96 -8.28
N VAL A 54 -15.82 -2.46 -8.04
CA VAL A 54 -15.11 -2.66 -6.78
C VAL A 54 -15.50 -1.58 -5.78
N GLN A 55 -15.83 -2.00 -4.55
CA GLN A 55 -16.13 -1.08 -3.47
C GLN A 55 -14.87 -0.36 -3.00
N VAL A 56 -14.89 0.97 -3.00
CA VAL A 56 -13.76 1.80 -2.58
C VAL A 56 -14.21 2.89 -1.62
N LEU A 57 -13.62 2.94 -0.45
CA LEU A 57 -13.68 4.05 0.49
C LEU A 57 -12.38 4.84 0.44
N CYS A 58 -12.46 6.15 0.21
CA CYS A 58 -11.30 7.05 0.27
C CYS A 58 -11.49 8.08 1.37
N LEU A 59 -10.45 8.28 2.18
CA LEU A 59 -10.35 9.38 3.13
C LEU A 59 -9.17 10.28 2.74
N GLU A 60 -9.40 11.59 2.73
CA GLU A 60 -8.39 12.58 2.36
C GLU A 60 -8.25 13.66 3.43
N GLY A 61 -7.02 14.10 3.67
CA GLY A 61 -6.68 15.22 4.52
C GLY A 61 -7.25 15.06 5.94
N GLU A 62 -8.08 15.99 6.38
CA GLU A 62 -8.66 16.01 7.74
C GLU A 62 -9.52 14.79 8.07
N ALA A 63 -10.11 14.14 7.07
CA ALA A 63 -10.89 12.92 7.27
C ALA A 63 -10.01 11.69 7.54
N ALA A 64 -8.73 11.72 7.15
CA ALA A 64 -7.79 10.62 7.32
C ALA A 64 -7.12 10.67 8.71
N THR A 65 -7.89 10.36 9.75
CA THR A 65 -7.43 10.29 11.14
C THR A 65 -6.93 8.88 11.51
N VAL A 66 -6.14 8.77 12.57
CA VAL A 66 -5.64 7.49 13.10
C VAL A 66 -6.80 6.55 13.43
N ASN A 67 -7.84 7.07 14.09
CA ASN A 67 -9.00 6.24 14.43
C ASN A 67 -9.76 5.76 13.19
N GLN A 68 -9.97 6.61 12.20
CA GLN A 68 -10.61 6.22 10.93
C GLN A 68 -9.73 5.22 10.15
N GLY A 69 -8.41 5.41 10.17
CA GLY A 69 -7.45 4.46 9.59
C GLY A 69 -7.65 3.05 10.14
N ILE A 70 -7.58 2.88 11.46
CA ILE A 70 -7.74 1.58 12.12
C ILE A 70 -9.13 0.98 11.85
N THR A 71 -10.20 1.75 12.06
CA THR A 71 -11.57 1.25 11.91
C THR A 71 -11.84 0.73 10.50
N ASN A 72 -11.34 1.43 9.48
CA ASN A 72 -11.56 1.00 8.09
C ASN A 72 -10.63 -0.14 7.66
N MET A 73 -9.45 -0.30 8.25
CA MET A 73 -8.61 -1.49 8.05
C MET A 73 -9.28 -2.77 8.57
N GLU A 74 -10.11 -2.68 9.61
CA GLU A 74 -10.84 -3.83 10.16
C GLU A 74 -11.98 -4.31 9.24
N THR A 75 -12.49 -3.44 8.36
CA THR A 75 -13.68 -3.70 7.54
C THR A 75 -13.40 -3.91 6.06
N HIS A 76 -12.20 -3.56 5.57
CA HIS A 76 -11.81 -3.69 4.17
C HIS A 76 -10.67 -4.70 4.03
N SER A 77 -10.70 -5.48 2.95
CA SER A 77 -9.67 -6.50 2.69
C SER A 77 -8.37 -5.91 2.14
N CYS A 78 -8.45 -4.82 1.41
CA CYS A 78 -7.31 -4.18 0.78
C CYS A 78 -7.15 -2.73 1.27
N VAL A 79 -5.88 -2.30 1.43
CA VAL A 79 -5.58 -0.91 1.79
C VAL A 79 -4.56 -0.29 0.84
N HIS A 80 -4.71 1.00 0.60
CA HIS A 80 -3.75 1.81 -0.13
C HIS A 80 -3.43 3.07 0.68
N PHE A 81 -2.18 3.23 1.11
CA PHE A 81 -1.74 4.39 1.88
C PHE A 81 -0.83 5.28 1.05
N ALA A 82 -1.35 6.43 0.64
CA ALA A 82 -0.63 7.52 0.01
C ALA A 82 -0.43 8.66 1.02
N CYS A 83 0.65 8.56 1.82
CA CYS A 83 0.94 9.47 2.92
C CYS A 83 2.43 9.46 3.26
N HIS A 84 2.86 10.34 4.14
CA HIS A 84 4.18 10.21 4.74
C HIS A 84 4.25 9.01 5.69
N ALA A 85 5.45 8.43 5.82
CA ALA A 85 5.74 7.43 6.82
C ALA A 85 7.00 7.82 7.60
N HIS A 86 7.05 7.38 8.85
CA HIS A 86 8.24 7.49 9.71
C HIS A 86 8.64 6.09 10.16
N GLN A 87 9.87 5.71 9.87
CA GLN A 87 10.43 4.45 10.30
C GLN A 87 11.31 4.65 11.53
N ASN A 88 11.15 3.78 12.50
CA ASN A 88 11.99 3.72 13.69
C ASN A 88 12.83 2.45 13.66
N THR A 89 14.13 2.60 13.34
CA THR A 89 15.07 1.47 13.22
C THR A 89 15.41 0.82 14.55
N GLN A 90 15.36 1.58 15.65
CA GLN A 90 15.64 1.06 16.98
C GLN A 90 14.44 0.31 17.58
N GLU A 91 13.23 0.81 17.30
CA GLU A 91 11.98 0.22 17.76
C GLU A 91 11.03 0.05 16.55
N PRO A 92 11.19 -0.98 15.71
CA PRO A 92 10.43 -1.14 14.46
C PRO A 92 8.91 -1.08 14.61
N LEU A 93 8.37 -1.51 15.75
CA LEU A 93 6.94 -1.44 16.04
C LEU A 93 6.41 -0.01 16.27
N LYS A 94 7.29 0.97 16.48
CA LYS A 94 6.97 2.41 16.55
C LYS A 94 7.05 3.10 15.18
N SER A 95 7.41 2.38 14.12
CA SER A 95 7.24 2.88 12.75
C SER A 95 5.77 3.16 12.50
N LYS A 96 5.47 4.22 11.71
CA LYS A 96 4.11 4.74 11.62
C LYS A 96 3.81 5.41 10.29
N PHE A 97 2.57 5.37 9.90
CA PHE A 97 2.01 6.18 8.83
C PHE A 97 1.54 7.52 9.39
N MET A 98 1.91 8.62 8.73
CA MET A 98 1.60 9.97 9.21
C MET A 98 0.26 10.43 8.66
N LEU A 99 -0.77 10.45 9.51
CA LEU A 99 -2.12 10.87 9.20
C LEU A 99 -2.38 12.30 9.69
N HIS A 100 -3.60 12.80 9.51
CA HIS A 100 -3.94 14.18 9.83
C HIS A 100 -3.70 14.52 11.31
N ASP A 101 -4.16 13.69 12.21
CA ASP A 101 -4.14 13.91 13.67
C ASP A 101 -2.97 13.24 14.40
N GLY A 102 -2.13 12.49 13.68
CA GLY A 102 -0.98 11.81 14.29
C GLY A 102 -0.39 10.68 13.47
N GLY A 103 0.43 9.88 14.13
CA GLY A 103 1.05 8.69 13.53
C GLY A 103 0.27 7.42 13.86
N LEU A 104 -0.14 6.68 12.87
CA LEU A 104 -0.69 5.33 13.02
C LEU A 104 0.47 4.34 13.14
N GLU A 105 0.75 3.87 14.34
CA GLU A 105 1.88 2.98 14.65
C GLU A 105 1.61 1.53 14.23
N LEU A 106 2.65 0.83 13.76
CA LEU A 106 2.57 -0.59 13.44
C LEU A 106 2.13 -1.44 14.64
N SER A 107 2.57 -1.08 15.84
CA SER A 107 2.16 -1.74 17.09
C SER A 107 0.64 -1.75 17.27
N GLU A 108 -0.05 -0.70 16.86
CA GLU A 108 -1.52 -0.60 16.96
C GLU A 108 -2.21 -1.40 15.88
N ILE A 109 -1.69 -1.37 14.64
CA ILE A 109 -2.23 -2.15 13.51
C ILE A 109 -2.12 -3.65 13.82
N ILE A 110 -0.95 -4.12 14.28
CA ILE A 110 -0.70 -5.54 14.56
C ILE A 110 -1.63 -6.07 15.68
N LYS A 111 -1.91 -5.26 16.70
CA LYS A 111 -2.83 -5.63 17.79
C LYS A 111 -4.25 -5.95 17.31
N ARG A 112 -4.67 -5.41 16.16
CA ARG A 112 -6.03 -5.63 15.63
C ARG A 112 -6.24 -7.01 15.03
N GLN A 113 -5.18 -7.75 14.69
CA GLN A 113 -5.27 -9.09 14.09
C GLN A 113 -6.29 -9.13 12.94
N LEU A 114 -6.01 -8.36 11.88
CA LEU A 114 -6.91 -8.14 10.75
C LEU A 114 -7.22 -9.44 9.99
N VAL A 115 -8.22 -10.17 10.39
CA VAL A 115 -8.55 -11.52 9.87
C VAL A 115 -8.93 -11.49 8.39
N GLY A 116 -9.52 -10.39 7.92
CA GLY A 116 -9.96 -10.23 6.52
C GLY A 116 -8.93 -9.53 5.63
N ALA A 117 -7.74 -9.20 6.15
CA ALA A 117 -6.73 -8.48 5.39
C ALA A 117 -6.13 -9.35 4.29
N ASP A 118 -6.06 -8.82 3.08
CA ASP A 118 -5.54 -9.51 1.90
C ASP A 118 -4.33 -8.77 1.32
N PHE A 119 -4.48 -7.49 0.94
CA PHE A 119 -3.44 -6.76 0.24
C PHE A 119 -3.22 -5.33 0.77
N ALA A 120 -1.96 -4.89 0.85
CA ALA A 120 -1.61 -3.52 1.19
C ALA A 120 -0.67 -2.90 0.14
N TYR A 121 -1.00 -1.72 -0.36
CA TYR A 121 -0.13 -0.90 -1.19
C TYR A 121 0.33 0.31 -0.39
N LEU A 122 1.63 0.42 -0.17
CA LEU A 122 2.24 1.49 0.64
C LEU A 122 2.96 2.48 -0.28
N SER A 123 2.22 3.46 -0.80
CA SER A 123 2.76 4.64 -1.46
C SER A 123 3.19 5.68 -0.40
N ALA A 124 3.96 5.20 0.58
CA ALA A 124 4.33 5.97 1.74
C ALA A 124 5.84 6.22 1.72
N CYS A 125 6.24 7.36 1.16
CA CYS A 125 7.62 7.76 1.14
C CYS A 125 8.09 8.15 2.55
N GLN A 126 9.28 7.69 2.92
CA GLN A 126 9.94 8.14 4.13
C GLN A 126 10.30 9.63 4.01
N THR A 127 9.84 10.43 4.95
CA THR A 127 10.37 11.77 5.16
C THR A 127 11.62 11.68 6.02
N SER A 128 12.71 11.18 5.49
CA SER A 128 14.00 11.29 6.16
C SER A 128 14.54 12.70 5.92
N THR A 129 14.59 13.47 6.97
CA THR A 129 15.38 14.69 7.05
C THR A 129 16.86 14.29 7.07
N GLY A 130 17.49 14.19 5.91
CA GLY A 130 18.93 14.44 5.79
C GLY A 130 19.93 13.30 5.91
N ASP A 131 19.57 12.05 6.13
CA ASP A 131 20.53 10.93 6.08
C ASP A 131 20.19 9.96 4.93
N GLU A 132 21.02 9.97 3.89
CA GLU A 132 21.02 9.03 2.75
C GLU A 132 21.48 7.62 3.15
N LYS A 133 21.11 7.09 4.28
CA LYS A 133 21.35 5.68 4.56
C LYS A 133 20.32 4.90 3.78
N LEU A 134 20.77 4.27 2.70
CA LEU A 134 20.08 3.16 1.99
C LEU A 134 19.55 2.21 3.06
N SER A 135 18.27 2.25 3.32
CA SER A 135 17.78 1.70 4.56
C SER A 135 17.16 0.33 4.34
N GLU A 136 17.56 -0.60 5.17
CA GLU A 136 16.79 -1.82 5.49
C GLU A 136 15.37 -1.47 6.03
N GLU A 137 14.98 -0.22 5.99
CA GLU A 137 13.88 0.44 6.71
C GLU A 137 12.52 0.16 6.09
N ALA A 138 12.40 0.11 4.76
CA ALA A 138 11.12 -0.21 4.09
C ALA A 138 10.59 -1.59 4.47
N VAL A 139 11.50 -2.49 4.81
CA VAL A 139 11.18 -3.85 5.28
C VAL A 139 10.32 -3.80 6.55
N HIS A 140 10.51 -2.79 7.41
CA HIS A 140 9.79 -2.72 8.69
C HIS A 140 8.30 -2.43 8.51
N LEU A 141 7.93 -1.46 7.65
CA LEU A 141 6.51 -1.17 7.38
C LEU A 141 5.82 -2.36 6.71
N ALA A 142 6.44 -2.91 5.67
CA ALA A 142 5.89 -4.07 4.98
C ALA A 142 5.79 -5.31 5.90
N ALA A 143 6.82 -5.60 6.69
CA ALA A 143 6.81 -6.68 7.66
C ALA A 143 5.73 -6.49 8.74
N GLY A 144 5.52 -5.24 9.19
CA GLY A 144 4.44 -4.90 10.13
C GLY A 144 3.06 -5.17 9.55
N MET A 145 2.83 -4.82 8.29
CA MET A 145 1.56 -5.10 7.61
C MET A 145 1.34 -6.61 7.41
N LEU A 146 2.37 -7.36 7.02
CA LEU A 146 2.30 -8.83 6.97
C LEU A 146 2.00 -9.43 8.36
N ALA A 147 2.62 -8.92 9.42
CA ALA A 147 2.36 -9.36 10.80
C ALA A 147 0.94 -9.01 11.25
N ALA A 148 0.35 -7.93 10.75
CA ALA A 148 -1.03 -7.53 11.03
C ALA A 148 -2.07 -8.42 10.31
N GLY A 149 -1.66 -9.17 9.28
CA GLY A 149 -2.52 -10.14 8.61
C GLY A 149 -2.61 -10.00 7.09
N TYR A 150 -2.04 -8.96 6.49
CA TYR A 150 -2.01 -8.85 5.03
C TYR A 150 -1.18 -9.97 4.40
N ARG A 151 -1.65 -10.51 3.28
CA ARG A 151 -1.00 -11.62 2.57
C ARG A 151 0.06 -11.13 1.60
N GLY A 152 -0.19 -9.98 0.98
CA GLY A 152 0.73 -9.30 0.07
C GLY A 152 0.86 -7.82 0.42
N VAL A 153 2.08 -7.29 0.30
CA VAL A 153 2.38 -5.88 0.54
C VAL A 153 3.29 -5.36 -0.56
N VAL A 154 2.87 -4.29 -1.24
CA VAL A 154 3.76 -3.49 -2.08
C VAL A 154 4.26 -2.30 -1.26
N ALA A 155 5.55 -2.06 -1.28
CA ALA A 155 6.18 -0.92 -0.61
C ALA A 155 7.40 -0.41 -1.39
N THR A 156 7.92 0.75 -1.00
CA THR A 156 9.14 1.30 -1.58
C THR A 156 10.30 1.25 -0.60
N MET A 157 11.48 0.84 -1.05
CA MET A 157 12.68 0.70 -0.22
C MET A 157 13.29 2.05 0.21
N TRP A 158 13.05 3.11 -0.56
CA TRP A 158 13.47 4.48 -0.27
C TRP A 158 12.49 5.49 -0.86
N SER A 159 12.73 6.77 -0.59
CA SER A 159 11.91 7.86 -1.10
C SER A 159 11.88 7.89 -2.63
N ILE A 160 10.68 8.00 -3.16
CA ILE A 160 10.42 8.10 -4.60
C ILE A 160 9.89 9.49 -4.94
N SER A 161 10.02 9.86 -6.21
CA SER A 161 9.37 11.06 -6.72
C SER A 161 7.85 10.91 -6.66
N ASP A 162 7.17 11.92 -6.13
CA ASP A 162 5.70 12.00 -6.02
C ASP A 162 5.00 11.71 -7.38
N ARG A 163 5.61 12.18 -8.50
CA ARG A 163 5.11 11.91 -9.85
C ARG A 163 5.23 10.44 -10.25
N HIS A 164 6.37 9.81 -9.95
CA HIS A 164 6.63 8.43 -10.34
C HIS A 164 5.83 7.46 -9.47
N GLY A 165 5.63 7.79 -8.19
CA GLY A 165 4.77 7.02 -7.29
C GLY A 165 3.36 6.87 -7.82
N ALA A 166 2.73 7.98 -8.18
CA ALA A 166 1.39 7.99 -8.74
C ALA A 166 1.29 7.18 -10.04
N GLN A 167 2.28 7.30 -10.94
CA GLN A 167 2.29 6.57 -12.21
C GLN A 167 2.42 5.06 -11.99
N VAL A 168 3.35 4.62 -11.12
CA VAL A 168 3.53 3.18 -10.85
C VAL A 168 2.27 2.59 -10.20
N ALA A 169 1.65 3.31 -9.28
CA ALA A 169 0.42 2.86 -8.65
C ALA A 169 -0.72 2.74 -9.68
N GLU A 170 -0.92 3.72 -10.55
CA GLU A 170 -1.93 3.68 -11.61
C GLU A 170 -1.71 2.50 -12.56
N ASP A 171 -0.50 2.32 -13.09
CA ASP A 171 -0.12 1.20 -13.94
C ASP A 171 -0.31 -0.16 -13.23
N PHE A 172 0.01 -0.23 -11.93
CA PHE A 172 -0.16 -1.42 -11.10
C PHE A 172 -1.64 -1.83 -11.01
N TYR A 173 -2.51 -0.91 -10.61
CA TYR A 173 -3.93 -1.22 -10.47
C TYR A 173 -4.60 -1.50 -11.82
N ALA A 174 -4.24 -0.76 -12.87
CA ALA A 174 -4.72 -1.04 -14.22
C ALA A 174 -4.35 -2.46 -14.68
N ARG A 175 -3.11 -2.88 -14.40
CA ARG A 175 -2.64 -4.23 -14.73
C ARG A 175 -3.31 -5.30 -13.88
N LEU A 176 -3.46 -5.06 -12.58
CA LEU A 176 -4.14 -5.99 -11.67
C LEU A 176 -5.57 -6.27 -12.12
N ILE A 177 -6.32 -5.24 -12.47
CA ILE A 177 -7.70 -5.35 -12.96
C ILE A 177 -7.75 -6.08 -14.32
N SER A 178 -6.86 -5.75 -15.27
CA SER A 178 -6.88 -6.35 -16.61
C SER A 178 -6.61 -7.84 -16.61
N GLN A 179 -5.82 -8.34 -15.66
CA GLN A 179 -5.54 -9.77 -15.52
C GLN A 179 -6.76 -10.56 -15.06
N ASP A 180 -7.61 -9.98 -14.23
CA ASP A 180 -8.85 -10.63 -13.79
C ASP A 180 -9.87 -10.76 -14.92
N LEU A 181 -9.93 -9.81 -15.85
CA LEU A 181 -10.82 -9.86 -17.01
C LEU A 181 -10.51 -11.04 -17.96
N GLU A 182 -9.27 -11.54 -17.94
CA GLU A 182 -8.84 -12.70 -18.72
C GLU A 182 -9.21 -14.05 -18.05
N ARG A 183 -9.56 -14.04 -16.76
CA ARG A 183 -9.70 -15.25 -15.91
C ARG A 183 -11.11 -15.68 -15.57
N LEU A 184 -12.16 -15.27 -16.23
CA LEU A 184 -13.59 -15.50 -15.92
C LEU A 184 -14.22 -14.41 -15.02
N PRO A 185 -15.52 -14.10 -15.24
CA PRO A 185 -16.21 -13.02 -14.55
C PRO A 185 -16.60 -13.42 -13.11
N VAL A 186 -15.61 -13.48 -12.23
CA VAL A 186 -15.87 -13.46 -10.80
C VAL A 186 -15.85 -11.99 -10.39
N SER A 187 -16.92 -11.50 -9.80
CA SER A 187 -17.01 -10.10 -9.36
C SER A 187 -15.95 -9.79 -8.31
N GLY A 188 -15.01 -8.92 -8.64
CA GLY A 188 -13.95 -8.48 -7.73
C GLY A 188 -12.57 -8.48 -8.39
N VAL A 189 -11.60 -7.86 -7.75
CA VAL A 189 -10.18 -7.83 -8.17
C VAL A 189 -9.41 -8.83 -7.32
N SER A 190 -8.69 -9.77 -7.97
CA SER A 190 -7.77 -10.68 -7.28
C SER A 190 -6.42 -10.01 -7.07
N THR A 191 -5.86 -10.20 -5.89
CA THR A 191 -4.53 -9.70 -5.55
C THR A 191 -3.41 -10.73 -5.74
N ASP A 192 -3.75 -11.94 -6.19
CA ASP A 192 -2.79 -13.05 -6.39
C ASP A 192 -1.69 -12.72 -7.41
N ASP A 193 -1.98 -11.86 -8.37
CA ASP A 193 -1.02 -11.44 -9.39
C ASP A 193 -0.32 -10.10 -9.05
N ALA A 194 -0.40 -9.63 -7.80
CA ALA A 194 0.19 -8.35 -7.39
C ALA A 194 1.68 -8.25 -7.72
N ALA A 195 2.46 -9.30 -7.51
CA ALA A 195 3.88 -9.31 -7.88
C ALA A 195 4.12 -9.11 -9.39
N ARG A 196 3.28 -9.71 -10.25
CA ARG A 196 3.36 -9.55 -11.71
C ARG A 196 2.90 -8.16 -12.15
N ALA A 197 1.83 -7.64 -11.54
CA ALA A 197 1.35 -6.29 -11.80
C ALA A 197 2.41 -5.26 -11.44
N LEU A 198 3.10 -5.42 -10.30
CA LEU A 198 4.20 -4.55 -9.91
C LEU A 198 5.38 -4.65 -10.89
N HIS A 199 5.78 -5.87 -11.28
CA HIS A 199 6.82 -6.05 -12.27
C HIS A 199 6.51 -5.33 -13.58
N TYR A 200 5.28 -5.42 -14.08
CA TYR A 200 4.84 -4.72 -15.28
C TYR A 200 4.95 -3.20 -15.13
N SER A 201 4.46 -2.64 -14.03
CA SER A 201 4.47 -1.19 -13.75
C SER A 201 5.89 -0.64 -13.65
N THR A 202 6.77 -1.36 -12.93
CA THR A 202 8.17 -0.97 -12.79
C THR A 202 8.94 -1.09 -14.11
N GLN A 203 8.62 -2.08 -14.96
CA GLN A 203 9.18 -2.19 -16.31
C GLN A 203 8.73 -1.02 -17.21
N ASN A 204 7.50 -0.55 -17.09
CA ASN A 204 7.02 0.63 -17.82
C ASN A 204 7.80 1.88 -17.41
N LEU A 205 7.96 2.09 -16.10
CA LEU A 205 8.74 3.22 -15.59
C LEU A 205 10.21 3.13 -16.02
N ARG A 206 10.83 1.94 -15.94
CA ARG A 206 12.21 1.70 -16.40
C ARG A 206 12.41 2.06 -17.87
N LYS A 207 11.46 1.73 -18.75
CA LYS A 207 11.55 2.08 -20.18
C LYS A 207 11.55 3.59 -20.41
N GLN A 208 10.87 4.35 -19.55
CA GLN A 208 10.80 5.81 -19.64
C GLN A 208 12.03 6.49 -19.03
N LEU A 209 12.61 5.89 -17.99
CA LEU A 209 13.67 6.46 -17.16
C LEU A 209 14.97 5.64 -17.26
N ALA A 210 15.36 5.24 -18.47
CA ALA A 210 16.44 4.28 -18.75
C ALA A 210 17.73 4.52 -17.92
N ASP A 211 18.05 5.78 -17.63
CA ASP A 211 19.30 6.19 -16.96
C ASP A 211 19.12 6.43 -15.45
N SER A 212 17.90 6.34 -14.91
CA SER A 212 17.62 6.63 -13.49
C SER A 212 17.13 5.38 -12.75
N ALA A 213 18.06 4.47 -12.47
CA ALA A 213 17.77 3.21 -11.75
C ALA A 213 17.13 3.45 -10.37
N LEU A 214 17.51 4.51 -9.66
CA LEU A 214 17.01 4.86 -8.35
C LEU A 214 15.51 5.19 -8.30
N ASP A 215 14.91 5.52 -9.44
CA ASP A 215 13.50 5.87 -9.52
C ASP A 215 12.57 4.66 -9.72
N TRP A 216 13.04 3.55 -10.29
CA TRP A 216 12.21 2.37 -10.58
C TRP A 216 12.57 1.12 -9.77
N ILE A 217 13.80 1.01 -9.24
CA ILE A 217 14.23 -0.13 -8.39
C ILE A 217 13.49 -0.21 -7.05
N PRO A 218 13.11 0.90 -6.38
CA PRO A 218 12.67 0.83 -4.97
C PRO A 218 11.40 0.04 -4.73
N TYR A 219 10.61 -0.24 -5.74
CA TYR A 219 9.32 -0.92 -5.55
C TYR A 219 9.49 -2.42 -5.35
N VAL A 220 9.01 -2.93 -4.23
CA VAL A 220 9.14 -4.33 -3.84
C VAL A 220 7.79 -4.89 -3.40
N HIS A 221 7.52 -6.13 -3.81
CA HIS A 221 6.40 -6.93 -3.30
C HIS A 221 6.91 -7.89 -2.23
N PHE A 222 6.23 -7.93 -1.10
CA PHE A 222 6.46 -8.87 0.00
C PHE A 222 5.21 -9.75 0.17
N GLY A 223 5.39 -11.04 0.32
CA GLY A 223 4.28 -11.99 0.51
C GLY A 223 4.13 -12.98 -0.64
N LEU A 224 2.90 -13.47 -0.81
CA LEU A 224 2.52 -14.46 -1.84
C LEU A 224 1.94 -13.79 -3.05
#